data_bbcaf52644eca3e8028bc02bc38fb996
#
_entry.id   bbcaf52644eca3e8028bc02bc38fb996
#
_cell.length_a   1.000
_cell.length_b   1.000
_cell.length_c   1.000
_cell.angle_alpha   90.00
_cell.angle_beta   90.00
_cell.angle_gamma   90.00
#
_symmetry.space_group_name_H-M   'P 1'
#
loop_
_entity.id
_entity.type
_entity.pdbx_description
1 polymer ?
#
loop_
_entity_poly.entity_id
_entity_poly.type
_entity_poly.pdbx_seq_one_letter_code
_entity_poly.pdbx_strand_id
1 'polypeptide(L)'
;MVKIITVGAGVQDVFLSQSDALTPVCESPEHCFAKLELGAKADVNQSHFSTGGGATNAAVTFARQGHEVMFMGVVGRDPAGQAVLDDLDAENVDTRYVQFSQQYNTGYSVLLLAPNGERTILTYRGASTHYHAADFTVAGVEADWLYVSTLAGQMTVLDKVFREARAAGMKI
;
A
#
# COMPACT_ATOMS: atom_id res chain seq x y z
N MET A 1 13.30 -15.01 16.17
CA MET A 1 12.00 -14.55 15.72
C MET A 1 11.62 -13.37 16.60
N VAL A 2 11.18 -12.27 16.03
CA VAL A 2 10.71 -11.10 16.78
C VAL A 2 9.30 -10.74 16.28
N LYS A 3 8.56 -10.01 17.12
CA LYS A 3 7.22 -9.50 16.78
C LYS A 3 7.34 -8.10 16.24
N ILE A 4 6.79 -7.86 15.04
CA ILE A 4 6.88 -6.56 14.35
C ILE A 4 5.47 -6.09 14.00
N ILE A 5 5.13 -4.86 14.37
CA ILE A 5 3.95 -4.21 13.81
C ILE A 5 4.36 -3.20 12.75
N THR A 6 3.80 -3.34 11.54
CA THR A 6 3.97 -2.37 10.46
C THR A 6 2.76 -1.46 10.39
N VAL A 7 2.99 -0.16 10.28
CA VAL A 7 1.96 0.88 10.34
C VAL A 7 2.04 1.77 9.11
N GLY A 8 0.94 1.90 8.37
CA GLY A 8 0.86 2.76 7.19
C GLY A 8 -0.07 2.27 6.10
N ALA A 9 0.23 2.61 4.84
CA ALA A 9 -0.63 2.33 3.72
C ALA A 9 -0.61 0.86 3.28
N GLY A 10 -1.84 0.34 3.02
CA GLY A 10 -2.10 -0.84 2.21
C GLY A 10 -3.03 -0.43 1.07
N VAL A 11 -2.66 -0.78 -0.15
CA VAL A 11 -3.36 -0.42 -1.38
C VAL A 11 -3.40 -1.62 -2.32
N GLN A 12 -4.29 -1.60 -3.30
CA GLN A 12 -4.25 -2.55 -4.40
C GLN A 12 -3.59 -1.91 -5.61
N ASP A 13 -2.60 -2.59 -6.17
CA ASP A 13 -1.91 -2.21 -7.40
C ASP A 13 -2.34 -3.11 -8.55
N VAL A 14 -2.62 -2.52 -9.70
CA VAL A 14 -2.92 -3.22 -10.96
C VAL A 14 -1.89 -2.82 -11.98
N PHE A 15 -1.13 -3.79 -12.46
CA PHE A 15 -0.14 -3.62 -13.50
C PHE A 15 -0.77 -3.95 -14.84
N LEU A 16 -0.72 -3.02 -15.78
CA LEU A 16 -1.19 -3.19 -17.16
C LEU A 16 -0.01 -3.08 -18.11
N SER A 17 0.18 -4.10 -18.94
CA SER A 17 1.31 -4.16 -19.87
C SER A 17 0.93 -4.81 -21.20
N GLN A 18 1.88 -4.85 -22.13
CA GLN A 18 1.70 -5.41 -23.48
C GLN A 18 0.52 -4.75 -24.22
N SER A 19 0.57 -3.41 -24.30
CA SER A 19 -0.37 -2.60 -25.07
C SER A 19 0.41 -1.67 -26.00
N ASP A 20 0.01 -1.62 -27.26
CA ASP A 20 0.60 -0.71 -28.25
C ASP A 20 0.37 0.76 -27.85
N ALA A 21 -0.74 1.04 -27.15
CA ALA A 21 -1.05 2.36 -26.62
C ALA A 21 -0.04 2.85 -25.55
N LEU A 22 0.76 1.95 -24.99
CA LEU A 22 1.79 2.29 -24.02
C LEU A 22 3.19 2.41 -24.66
N THR A 23 3.28 2.33 -26.01
CA THR A 23 4.55 2.55 -26.70
C THR A 23 5.00 3.99 -26.50
N PRO A 24 6.23 4.21 -25.99
CA PRO A 24 6.72 5.56 -25.72
C PRO A 24 6.88 6.39 -27.00
N VAL A 25 6.43 7.63 -26.94
CA VAL A 25 6.71 8.66 -27.93
C VAL A 25 7.63 9.68 -27.29
N CYS A 26 8.88 9.76 -27.75
CA CYS A 26 9.90 10.60 -27.12
C CYS A 26 10.16 11.86 -27.94
N GLU A 27 10.16 13.01 -27.28
CA GLU A 27 10.59 14.31 -27.83
C GLU A 27 12.11 14.50 -27.64
N SER A 28 12.65 13.90 -26.56
CA SER A 28 14.08 13.76 -26.28
C SER A 28 14.31 12.46 -25.52
N PRO A 29 15.58 12.02 -25.33
CA PRO A 29 15.88 10.82 -24.54
C PRO A 29 15.36 10.86 -23.10
N GLU A 30 15.15 12.04 -22.55
CA GLU A 30 14.70 12.28 -21.18
C GLU A 30 13.20 12.59 -21.08
N HIS A 31 12.52 12.87 -22.22
CA HIS A 31 11.12 13.27 -22.25
C HIS A 31 10.33 12.34 -23.16
N CYS A 32 9.83 11.26 -22.57
CA CYS A 32 8.98 10.28 -23.25
C CYS A 32 7.57 10.28 -22.64
N PHE A 33 6.58 10.02 -23.49
CA PHE A 33 5.17 10.02 -23.11
C PHE A 33 4.49 8.74 -23.61
N ALA A 34 3.56 8.20 -22.84
CA ALA A 34 2.51 7.33 -23.37
C ALA A 34 1.32 8.23 -23.75
N LYS A 35 0.92 8.27 -25.00
CA LYS A 35 -0.18 9.10 -25.50
C LYS A 35 -1.43 8.25 -25.65
N LEU A 36 -2.43 8.51 -24.82
CA LEU A 36 -3.74 7.88 -24.88
C LEU A 36 -4.74 8.83 -25.52
N GLU A 37 -5.38 8.38 -26.60
CA GLU A 37 -6.43 9.16 -27.27
C GLU A 37 -7.71 9.13 -26.44
N LEU A 38 -8.30 10.31 -26.18
CA LEU A 38 -9.57 10.41 -25.46
C LEU A 38 -10.70 9.79 -26.28
N GLY A 39 -11.48 8.92 -25.64
CA GLY A 39 -12.59 8.19 -26.29
C GLY A 39 -12.17 6.91 -27.02
N ALA A 40 -10.88 6.66 -27.20
CA ALA A 40 -10.39 5.40 -27.75
C ALA A 40 -10.51 4.26 -26.74
N LYS A 41 -10.61 3.03 -27.26
CA LYS A 41 -10.46 1.79 -26.52
C LYS A 41 -9.10 1.19 -26.87
N ALA A 42 -8.25 1.04 -25.88
CA ALA A 42 -6.95 0.40 -26.05
C ALA A 42 -6.97 -1.00 -25.42
N ASP A 43 -6.49 -1.98 -26.16
CA ASP A 43 -6.36 -3.34 -25.65
C ASP A 43 -5.08 -3.48 -24.79
N VAL A 44 -5.21 -4.20 -23.70
CA VAL A 44 -4.12 -4.56 -22.79
C VAL A 44 -4.06 -6.08 -22.72
N ASN A 45 -2.94 -6.68 -23.11
CA ASN A 45 -2.82 -8.13 -23.23
C ASN A 45 -2.34 -8.81 -21.95
N GLN A 46 -1.85 -8.04 -20.98
CA GLN A 46 -1.42 -8.59 -19.69
C GLN A 46 -1.83 -7.68 -18.53
N SER A 47 -2.45 -8.27 -17.52
CA SER A 47 -2.76 -7.62 -16.26
C SER A 47 -2.26 -8.45 -15.09
N HIS A 48 -1.75 -7.79 -14.05
CA HIS A 48 -1.35 -8.42 -12.80
C HIS A 48 -1.85 -7.59 -11.63
N PHE A 49 -2.45 -8.26 -10.65
CA PHE A 49 -2.94 -7.64 -9.42
C PHE A 49 -2.01 -7.99 -8.27
N SER A 50 -1.73 -7.03 -7.41
CA SER A 50 -0.87 -7.24 -6.24
C SER A 50 -1.24 -6.26 -5.15
N THR A 51 -0.97 -6.64 -3.91
CA THR A 51 -1.00 -5.69 -2.80
C THR A 51 0.22 -4.80 -2.85
N GLY A 52 -0.01 -3.48 -2.76
CA GLY A 52 1.01 -2.44 -2.65
C GLY A 52 0.86 -1.66 -1.34
N GLY A 53 1.71 -0.66 -1.18
CA GLY A 53 1.77 0.17 0.01
C GLY A 53 3.02 -0.09 0.84
N GLY A 54 3.60 0.97 1.41
CA GLY A 54 4.89 0.87 2.11
C GLY A 54 4.84 -0.01 3.35
N ALA A 55 3.71 -0.03 4.07
CA ALA A 55 3.61 -0.84 5.29
C ALA A 55 3.29 -2.30 4.99
N THR A 56 2.46 -2.59 3.98
CA THR A 56 2.17 -3.97 3.54
C THR A 56 3.39 -4.62 2.92
N ASN A 57 4.14 -3.90 2.06
CA ASN A 57 5.38 -4.41 1.48
C ASN A 57 6.42 -4.75 2.56
N ALA A 58 6.54 -3.91 3.59
CA ALA A 58 7.41 -4.20 4.74
C ALA A 58 6.90 -5.40 5.54
N ALA A 59 5.58 -5.51 5.76
CA ALA A 59 4.98 -6.62 6.48
C ALA A 59 5.30 -7.95 5.82
N VAL A 60 5.04 -8.07 4.52
CA VAL A 60 5.35 -9.27 3.73
C VAL A 60 6.85 -9.58 3.75
N THR A 61 7.69 -8.55 3.61
CA THR A 61 9.14 -8.72 3.67
C THR A 61 9.59 -9.34 5.00
N PHE A 62 9.09 -8.82 6.13
CA PHE A 62 9.44 -9.35 7.45
C PHE A 62 8.84 -10.74 7.70
N ALA A 63 7.62 -11.00 7.26
CA ALA A 63 6.99 -12.31 7.38
C ALA A 63 7.78 -13.39 6.62
N ARG A 64 8.19 -13.10 5.39
CA ARG A 64 9.04 -14.00 4.58
C ARG A 64 10.43 -14.23 5.19
N GLN A 65 10.90 -13.34 6.07
CA GLN A 65 12.13 -13.52 6.85
C GLN A 65 11.91 -14.33 8.13
N GLY A 66 10.71 -14.83 8.38
CA GLY A 66 10.38 -15.69 9.52
C GLY A 66 10.06 -14.91 10.80
N HIS A 67 9.66 -13.65 10.71
CA HIS A 67 9.17 -12.86 11.84
C HIS A 67 7.66 -13.02 12.03
N GLU A 68 7.17 -12.77 13.23
CA GLU A 68 5.75 -12.65 13.53
C GLU A 68 5.33 -11.21 13.24
N VAL A 69 4.45 -11.00 12.25
CA VAL A 69 4.15 -9.67 11.72
C VAL A 69 2.68 -9.34 11.82
N MET A 70 2.40 -8.14 12.27
CA MET A 70 1.08 -7.53 12.31
C MET A 70 1.05 -6.32 11.39
N PHE A 71 -0.05 -6.10 10.70
CA PHE A 71 -0.26 -4.92 9.87
C PHE A 71 -1.37 -4.04 10.46
N MET A 72 -1.10 -2.74 10.57
CA MET A 72 -2.06 -1.70 10.93
C MET A 72 -2.14 -0.66 9.83
N GLY A 73 -3.30 -0.56 9.23
CA GLY A 73 -3.60 0.39 8.16
C GLY A 73 -5.10 0.62 8.04
N VAL A 74 -5.50 1.42 7.05
CA VAL A 74 -6.92 1.68 6.77
C VAL A 74 -7.22 1.27 5.34
N VAL A 75 -8.23 0.41 5.16
CA VAL A 75 -8.75 -0.01 3.86
C VAL A 75 -10.24 0.32 3.76
N GLY A 76 -10.80 0.30 2.57
CA GLY A 76 -12.25 0.39 2.35
C GLY A 76 -12.95 -0.95 2.57
N ARG A 77 -14.28 -0.92 2.66
CA ARG A 77 -15.12 -2.13 2.60
C ARG A 77 -15.49 -2.44 1.15
N ASP A 78 -14.49 -2.78 0.35
CA ASP A 78 -14.59 -3.00 -1.09
C ASP A 78 -13.73 -4.20 -1.54
N PRO A 79 -13.87 -4.67 -2.80
CA PRO A 79 -13.10 -5.79 -3.30
C PRO A 79 -11.59 -5.59 -3.23
N ALA A 80 -11.08 -4.35 -3.40
CA ALA A 80 -9.66 -4.05 -3.30
C ALA A 80 -9.16 -4.20 -1.85
N GLY A 81 -9.95 -3.77 -0.85
CA GLY A 81 -9.63 -3.97 0.56
C GLY A 81 -9.59 -5.44 0.94
N GLN A 82 -10.56 -6.23 0.44
CA GLN A 82 -10.56 -7.67 0.66
C GLN A 82 -9.33 -8.34 0.04
N ALA A 83 -8.97 -7.97 -1.20
CA ALA A 83 -7.78 -8.51 -1.86
C ALA A 83 -6.49 -8.21 -1.07
N VAL A 84 -6.35 -7.00 -0.52
CA VAL A 84 -5.22 -6.66 0.36
C VAL A 84 -5.16 -7.56 1.59
N LEU A 85 -6.31 -7.85 2.22
CA LEU A 85 -6.37 -8.72 3.39
C LEU A 85 -6.04 -10.17 3.04
N ASP A 86 -6.59 -10.67 1.92
CA ASP A 86 -6.35 -12.05 1.46
C ASP A 86 -4.87 -12.28 1.12
N ASP A 87 -4.21 -11.31 0.46
CA ASP A 87 -2.78 -11.37 0.18
C ASP A 87 -1.93 -11.38 1.46
N LEU A 88 -2.28 -10.54 2.44
CA LEU A 88 -1.57 -10.48 3.72
C LEU A 88 -1.75 -11.77 4.54
N ASP A 89 -2.96 -12.34 4.54
CA ASP A 89 -3.25 -13.60 5.21
C ASP A 89 -2.46 -14.77 4.58
N ALA A 90 -2.38 -14.81 3.25
CA ALA A 90 -1.56 -15.79 2.52
C ALA A 90 -0.07 -15.72 2.87
N GLU A 91 0.42 -14.55 3.27
CA GLU A 91 1.80 -14.32 3.74
C GLU A 91 1.95 -14.46 5.27
N ASN A 92 0.90 -14.93 5.97
CA ASN A 92 0.87 -15.08 7.43
C ASN A 92 1.08 -13.76 8.19
N VAL A 93 0.62 -12.64 7.65
CA VAL A 93 0.59 -11.35 8.33
C VAL A 93 -0.75 -11.19 9.06
N ASP A 94 -0.69 -10.90 10.34
CA ASP A 94 -1.89 -10.70 11.16
C ASP A 94 -2.54 -9.35 10.84
N THR A 95 -3.79 -9.39 10.38
CA THR A 95 -4.56 -8.23 9.92
C THR A 95 -5.59 -7.73 10.95
N ARG A 96 -5.59 -8.25 12.18
CA ARG A 96 -6.59 -7.88 13.22
C ARG A 96 -6.61 -6.38 13.57
N TYR A 97 -5.53 -5.65 13.26
CA TYR A 97 -5.41 -4.21 13.52
C TYR A 97 -5.76 -3.35 12.33
N VAL A 98 -6.24 -3.94 11.23
CA VAL A 98 -6.71 -3.20 10.07
C VAL A 98 -8.04 -2.52 10.37
N GLN A 99 -8.12 -1.25 10.05
CA GLN A 99 -9.33 -0.46 10.17
C GLN A 99 -10.05 -0.34 8.84
N PHE A 100 -11.37 -0.26 8.90
CA PHE A 100 -12.21 -0.12 7.71
C PHE A 100 -12.81 1.27 7.63
N SER A 101 -12.48 1.98 6.55
CA SER A 101 -13.14 3.24 6.25
C SER A 101 -14.61 3.00 5.87
N GLN A 102 -15.49 3.84 6.40
CA GLN A 102 -16.91 3.88 6.00
C GLN A 102 -17.17 4.88 4.88
N GLN A 103 -16.20 5.75 4.59
CA GLN A 103 -16.35 6.88 3.68
C GLN A 103 -15.53 6.73 2.41
N TYR A 104 -14.37 6.08 2.49
CA TYR A 104 -13.41 5.99 1.40
C TYR A 104 -13.18 4.55 0.99
N ASN A 105 -13.10 4.32 -0.30
CA ASN A 105 -12.62 3.06 -0.85
C ASN A 105 -11.14 2.87 -0.56
N THR A 106 -10.68 1.63 -0.67
CA THR A 106 -9.26 1.26 -0.55
C THR A 106 -8.41 2.04 -1.55
N GLY A 107 -7.19 2.41 -1.15
CA GLY A 107 -6.22 2.97 -2.07
C GLY A 107 -5.98 2.04 -3.25
N TYR A 108 -5.90 2.60 -4.45
CA TYR A 108 -5.82 1.84 -5.69
C TYR A 108 -4.87 2.50 -6.68
N SER A 109 -3.95 1.75 -7.26
CA SER A 109 -3.04 2.25 -8.29
C SER A 109 -3.18 1.46 -9.57
N VAL A 110 -3.20 2.15 -10.71
CA VAL A 110 -3.04 1.54 -12.02
C VAL A 110 -1.64 1.88 -12.53
N LEU A 111 -0.82 0.88 -12.71
CA LEU A 111 0.54 1.01 -13.22
C LEU A 111 0.55 0.66 -14.71
N LEU A 112 0.76 1.66 -15.53
CA LEU A 112 0.90 1.51 -16.98
C LEU A 112 2.37 1.25 -17.31
N LEU A 113 2.68 0.05 -17.75
CA LEU A 113 4.04 -0.41 -18.02
C LEU A 113 4.35 -0.28 -19.50
N ALA A 114 5.31 0.56 -19.84
CA ALA A 114 5.81 0.71 -21.19
C ALA A 114 6.79 -0.41 -21.57
N PRO A 115 6.92 -0.75 -22.85
CA PRO A 115 7.82 -1.82 -23.32
C PRO A 115 9.31 -1.61 -22.97
N ASN A 116 9.72 -0.38 -22.72
CA ASN A 116 11.09 -0.01 -22.33
C ASN A 116 11.36 -0.16 -20.82
N GLY A 117 10.37 -0.62 -20.03
CA GLY A 117 10.49 -0.78 -18.58
C GLY A 117 10.08 0.46 -17.76
N GLU A 118 9.81 1.60 -18.41
CA GLU A 118 9.26 2.77 -17.74
C GLU A 118 7.80 2.55 -17.35
N ARG A 119 7.35 3.31 -16.34
CA ARG A 119 5.96 3.21 -15.87
C ARG A 119 5.36 4.56 -15.52
N THR A 120 4.07 4.68 -15.77
CA THR A 120 3.24 5.75 -15.23
C THR A 120 2.25 5.17 -14.24
N ILE A 121 2.06 5.82 -13.10
CA ILE A 121 1.18 5.35 -12.02
C ILE A 121 0.03 6.33 -11.86
N LEU A 122 -1.18 5.85 -12.06
CA LEU A 122 -2.42 6.56 -11.74
C LEU A 122 -2.88 6.10 -10.36
N THR A 123 -2.79 6.96 -9.36
CA THR A 123 -3.04 6.58 -7.97
C THR A 123 -4.28 7.27 -7.41
N TYR A 124 -5.24 6.48 -6.96
CA TYR A 124 -6.29 6.89 -6.04
C TYR A 124 -5.87 6.51 -4.62
N ARG A 125 -5.62 7.50 -3.77
CA ARG A 125 -5.11 7.26 -2.41
C ARG A 125 -6.17 6.74 -1.44
N GLY A 126 -7.43 7.12 -1.60
CA GLY A 126 -8.57 6.60 -0.84
C GLY A 126 -8.34 6.55 0.67
N ALA A 127 -8.76 5.46 1.28
CA ALA A 127 -8.67 5.23 2.72
C ALA A 127 -7.22 5.32 3.26
N SER A 128 -6.21 5.04 2.42
CA SER A 128 -4.80 5.02 2.83
C SER A 128 -4.22 6.40 3.21
N THR A 129 -5.00 7.46 3.12
CA THR A 129 -4.62 8.81 3.57
C THR A 129 -5.52 9.36 4.68
N HIS A 130 -6.49 8.58 5.14
CA HIS A 130 -7.48 9.02 6.12
C HIS A 130 -7.33 8.24 7.42
N TYR A 131 -6.35 8.66 8.22
CA TYR A 131 -6.07 8.10 9.54
C TYR A 131 -6.65 9.01 10.62
N HIS A 132 -7.42 8.45 11.53
CA HIS A 132 -7.96 9.17 12.68
C HIS A 132 -7.17 8.81 13.93
N ALA A 133 -6.53 9.80 14.55
CA ALA A 133 -5.68 9.59 15.73
C ALA A 133 -6.43 8.94 16.91
N ALA A 134 -7.75 9.13 17.01
CA ALA A 134 -8.54 8.48 18.05
C ALA A 134 -8.56 6.96 17.91
N ASP A 135 -8.66 6.47 16.69
CA ASP A 135 -8.84 5.05 16.37
C ASP A 135 -7.51 4.33 16.09
N PHE A 136 -6.47 5.08 15.75
CA PHE A 136 -5.15 4.55 15.37
C PHE A 136 -4.24 4.49 16.59
N THR A 137 -4.13 3.31 17.22
CA THR A 137 -3.37 3.11 18.47
C THR A 137 -2.56 1.82 18.43
N VAL A 138 -1.31 1.90 18.85
CA VAL A 138 -0.45 0.75 19.12
C VAL A 138 -0.34 0.43 20.62
N ALA A 139 -1.05 1.16 21.47
CA ALA A 139 -1.13 0.87 22.88
C ALA A 139 -1.79 -0.51 23.11
N GLY A 140 -1.12 -1.35 23.89
CA GLY A 140 -1.56 -2.72 24.13
C GLY A 140 -1.24 -3.74 23.03
N VAL A 141 -0.55 -3.33 21.96
CA VAL A 141 -0.03 -4.26 20.97
C VAL A 141 1.27 -4.89 21.51
N GLU A 142 1.32 -6.21 21.54
CA GLU A 142 2.53 -6.94 21.91
C GLU A 142 3.47 -7.06 20.72
N ALA A 143 4.40 -6.12 20.58
CA ALA A 143 5.43 -6.12 19.54
C ALA A 143 6.78 -5.66 20.09
N ASP A 144 7.86 -6.22 19.52
CA ASP A 144 9.24 -5.81 19.83
C ASP A 144 9.65 -4.58 19.03
N TRP A 145 9.10 -4.45 17.82
CA TRP A 145 9.42 -3.39 16.85
C TRP A 145 8.17 -2.77 16.26
N LEU A 146 8.23 -1.48 16.13
CA LEU A 146 7.31 -0.70 15.30
C LEU A 146 8.03 -0.27 14.02
N TYR A 147 7.51 -0.66 12.87
CA TYR A 147 7.90 -0.10 11.57
C TYR A 147 6.81 0.85 11.09
N VAL A 148 7.16 2.10 10.79
CA VAL A 148 6.22 3.09 10.27
C VAL A 148 6.61 3.48 8.85
N SER A 149 5.68 3.30 7.92
CA SER A 149 5.76 3.88 6.58
C SER A 149 5.07 5.25 6.56
N THR A 150 4.87 5.82 5.38
CA THR A 150 4.18 7.10 5.25
C THR A 150 2.75 7.03 5.77
N LEU A 151 2.37 7.98 6.61
CA LEU A 151 1.00 8.18 7.10
C LEU A 151 0.36 9.39 6.41
N ALA A 152 0.65 9.60 5.13
CA ALA A 152 0.16 10.72 4.33
C ALA A 152 0.40 12.10 4.98
N GLY A 153 1.48 12.24 5.75
CA GLY A 153 1.81 13.48 6.46
C GLY A 153 0.96 13.76 7.71
N GLN A 154 0.20 12.78 8.21
CA GLN A 154 -0.62 12.91 9.42
C GLN A 154 0.25 12.92 10.69
N MET A 155 0.85 14.06 10.99
CA MET A 155 1.80 14.22 12.10
C MET A 155 1.20 13.88 13.46
N THR A 156 -0.06 14.20 13.69
CA THR A 156 -0.76 13.88 14.96
C THR A 156 -0.87 12.37 15.20
N VAL A 157 -1.09 11.60 14.13
CA VAL A 157 -1.12 10.13 14.19
C VAL A 157 0.28 9.59 14.43
N LEU A 158 1.28 10.11 13.72
CA LEU A 158 2.67 9.72 13.85
C LEU A 158 3.20 9.96 15.27
N ASP A 159 2.98 11.15 15.82
CA ASP A 159 3.40 11.52 17.18
C ASP A 159 2.74 10.63 18.24
N LYS A 160 1.45 10.31 18.06
CA LYS A 160 0.72 9.39 18.95
C LYS A 160 1.33 8.00 18.91
N VAL A 161 1.48 7.42 17.71
CA VAL A 161 1.99 6.06 17.51
C VAL A 161 3.41 5.92 18.07
N PHE A 162 4.30 6.90 17.85
CA PHE A 162 5.65 6.89 18.39
C PHE A 162 5.68 6.98 19.93
N ARG A 163 4.83 7.82 20.52
CA ARG A 163 4.76 7.97 21.97
C ARG A 163 4.26 6.67 22.63
N GLU A 164 3.22 6.05 22.04
CA GLU A 164 2.68 4.78 22.54
C GLU A 164 3.68 3.63 22.41
N ALA A 165 4.36 3.53 21.27
CA ALA A 165 5.38 2.51 21.03
C ALA A 165 6.54 2.63 22.03
N ARG A 166 7.03 3.85 22.29
CA ARG A 166 8.07 4.09 23.30
C ARG A 166 7.60 3.72 24.71
N ALA A 167 6.36 4.07 25.06
CA ALA A 167 5.78 3.72 26.35
C ALA A 167 5.64 2.20 26.54
N ALA A 168 5.41 1.46 25.46
CA ALA A 168 5.37 0.01 25.42
C ALA A 168 6.75 -0.66 25.32
N GLY A 169 7.85 0.11 25.23
CA GLY A 169 9.21 -0.41 25.11
C GLY A 169 9.58 -0.94 23.72
N MET A 170 8.77 -0.65 22.68
CA MET A 170 9.07 -1.05 21.32
C MET A 170 10.27 -0.27 20.77
N LYS A 171 11.07 -0.92 19.95
CA LYS A 171 12.05 -0.25 19.06
C LYS A 171 11.33 0.32 17.84
N ILE A 172 11.85 1.43 17.27
CA ILE A 172 11.24 2.14 16.13
C ILE A 172 12.26 2.22 14.99
#